data_b32835a47474bb7f81fbe69e2d406206
#
_entry.id   b32835a47474bb7f81fbe69e2d406206
#
_cell.length_a   1.000
_cell.length_b   1.000
_cell.length_c   1.000
_cell.angle_alpha   90.00
_cell.angle_beta   90.00
_cell.angle_gamma   90.00
#
_symmetry.space_group_name_H-M   'P 1'
#
loop_
_entity.id
_entity.type
_entity.pdbx_description
1 polymer ?
#
loop_
_entity_poly.entity_id
_entity_poly.type
_entity_poly.pdbx_seq_one_letter_code
_entity_poly.pdbx_strand_id
1 'polypeptide(L)'
;RANAGKYSWLTGLLKCSKCGYAVKVNYIKSEQRCKLVCSGRSNFGSCDESIDVDLRELETHIANELQHILDACPAELPSVSEDHAQAKAVLEIEQKIDRLVNALAESSDVAVVYISKMIEKLHAEREQLLHTTPHSASQSRRLDFSRSAFDEKKLIAAEFIERIELDGNHVNIIWKA
;
A
#
# COMPACT_ATOMS: atom_id res chain seq x y z
N ARG A 1 -16.16 12.10 -4.41
CA ARG A 1 -15.18 12.06 -3.29
C ARG A 1 -13.81 12.24 -3.89
N ALA A 2 -13.13 13.33 -3.53
CA ALA A 2 -11.78 13.60 -4.00
C ALA A 2 -10.86 12.46 -3.56
N ASN A 3 -10.10 11.89 -4.51
CA ASN A 3 -9.12 10.84 -4.27
C ASN A 3 -7.91 11.40 -3.50
N ALA A 4 -8.07 11.66 -2.21
CA ALA A 4 -7.00 12.17 -1.35
C ALA A 4 -5.75 11.27 -1.37
N GLY A 5 -5.91 9.98 -1.63
CA GLY A 5 -4.82 9.01 -1.73
C GLY A 5 -3.93 9.13 -2.97
N LYS A 6 -4.23 10.05 -3.91
CA LYS A 6 -3.41 10.24 -5.12
C LYS A 6 -2.31 11.29 -4.98
N TYR A 7 -2.38 12.13 -3.94
CA TYR A 7 -1.48 13.28 -3.83
C TYR A 7 -0.30 13.06 -2.89
N SER A 8 -0.39 12.09 -1.99
CA SER A 8 0.67 11.76 -1.04
C SER A 8 0.57 10.31 -0.58
N TRP A 9 1.71 9.63 -0.55
CA TRP A 9 1.84 8.28 0.00
C TRP A 9 1.74 8.27 1.54
N LEU A 10 1.85 9.43 2.21
CA LEU A 10 1.64 9.61 3.65
C LEU A 10 0.15 9.70 4.03
N THR A 11 -0.76 9.68 3.06
CA THR A 11 -2.20 9.79 3.33
C THR A 11 -2.69 8.64 4.20
N GLY A 12 -3.31 9.00 5.32
CA GLY A 12 -3.79 8.05 6.34
C GLY A 12 -2.92 8.03 7.60
N LEU A 13 -1.61 8.32 7.49
CA LEU A 13 -0.68 8.39 8.61
C LEU A 13 -0.67 9.76 9.29
N LEU A 14 -1.05 10.83 8.58
CA LEU A 14 -0.98 12.20 9.07
C LEU A 14 -2.11 12.50 10.06
N LYS A 15 -1.76 12.98 11.26
CA LYS A 15 -2.67 13.36 12.34
C LYS A 15 -2.35 14.76 12.85
N CYS A 16 -3.38 15.45 13.32
CA CYS A 16 -3.20 16.71 14.03
C CYS A 16 -2.81 16.44 15.49
N SER A 17 -1.72 17.01 15.98
CA SER A 17 -1.25 16.81 17.36
C SER A 17 -2.29 17.32 18.38
N LYS A 18 -2.96 18.44 18.07
CA LYS A 18 -3.90 19.09 18.97
C LYS A 18 -5.22 18.34 19.17
N CYS A 19 -5.78 17.76 18.11
CA CYS A 19 -7.12 17.16 18.18
C CYS A 19 -7.17 15.68 17.77
N GLY A 20 -6.06 15.08 17.32
CA GLY A 20 -5.98 13.68 16.89
C GLY A 20 -6.67 13.36 15.58
N TYR A 21 -7.43 14.30 14.99
CA TYR A 21 -8.10 14.05 13.71
C TYR A 21 -7.11 13.92 12.56
N ALA A 22 -7.53 13.19 11.52
CA ALA A 22 -6.73 13.02 10.31
C ALA A 22 -6.44 14.37 9.63
N VAL A 23 -5.21 14.53 9.13
CA VAL A 23 -4.83 15.64 8.27
C VAL A 23 -5.03 15.26 6.83
N LYS A 24 -5.70 16.11 6.07
CA LYS A 24 -6.00 15.93 4.65
C LYS A 24 -5.02 16.67 3.78
N VAL A 25 -4.72 16.09 2.63
CA VAL A 25 -3.95 16.76 1.57
C VAL A 25 -4.93 17.39 0.59
N ASN A 26 -4.94 18.71 0.52
CA ASN A 26 -5.75 19.49 -0.41
C ASN A 26 -4.86 20.06 -1.51
N TYR A 27 -5.14 19.71 -2.77
CA TYR A 27 -4.42 20.27 -3.90
C TYR A 27 -5.05 21.63 -4.31
N ILE A 28 -4.24 22.68 -4.28
CA ILE A 28 -4.62 24.03 -4.66
C ILE A 28 -4.19 24.27 -6.12
N LYS A 29 -5.16 24.26 -7.04
CA LYS A 29 -4.89 24.38 -8.49
C LYS A 29 -4.23 25.72 -8.87
N SER A 30 -4.63 26.82 -8.22
CA SER A 30 -4.08 28.16 -8.49
C SER A 30 -2.62 28.29 -8.13
N GLU A 31 -2.15 27.54 -7.14
CA GLU A 31 -0.80 27.61 -6.60
C GLU A 31 0.03 26.39 -6.97
N GLN A 32 -0.58 25.40 -7.64
CA GLN A 32 0.03 24.12 -8.02
C GLN A 32 0.75 23.41 -6.85
N ARG A 33 0.22 23.59 -5.64
CA ARG A 33 0.77 23.01 -4.41
C ARG A 33 -0.27 22.25 -3.60
N CYS A 34 0.21 21.34 -2.77
CA CYS A 34 -0.60 20.65 -1.80
C CYS A 34 -0.54 21.38 -0.45
N LYS A 35 -1.69 21.57 0.19
CA LYS A 35 -1.81 22.12 1.54
C LYS A 35 -2.34 21.04 2.48
N LEU A 36 -1.71 20.95 3.65
CA LEU A 36 -2.16 20.08 4.73
C LEU A 36 -3.23 20.78 5.56
N VAL A 37 -4.35 20.11 5.80
CA VAL A 37 -5.49 20.69 6.51
C VAL A 37 -6.05 19.71 7.53
N CYS A 38 -6.15 20.12 8.78
CA CYS A 38 -6.78 19.35 9.83
C CYS A 38 -8.27 19.10 9.53
N SER A 39 -8.71 17.84 9.58
CA SER A 39 -10.11 17.49 9.39
C SER A 39 -11.02 17.99 10.51
N GLY A 40 -10.50 18.07 11.75
CA GLY A 40 -11.20 18.67 12.88
C GLY A 40 -11.54 20.13 12.62
N ARG A 41 -10.59 20.90 12.02
CA ARG A 41 -10.83 22.28 11.64
C ARG A 41 -11.77 22.40 10.44
N SER A 42 -11.49 21.68 9.35
CA SER A 42 -12.19 21.88 8.08
C SER A 42 -13.61 21.31 8.04
N ASN A 43 -13.88 20.23 8.79
CA ASN A 43 -15.17 19.56 8.72
C ASN A 43 -16.07 19.81 9.93
N PHE A 44 -15.46 19.96 11.11
CA PHE A 44 -16.21 20.00 12.36
C PHE A 44 -16.09 21.34 13.10
N GLY A 45 -15.16 22.21 12.71
CA GLY A 45 -14.91 23.48 13.42
C GLY A 45 -14.41 23.27 14.87
N SER A 46 -13.97 22.04 15.20
CA SER A 46 -13.57 21.66 16.56
C SER A 46 -12.08 21.86 16.84
N CYS A 47 -11.32 22.34 15.88
CA CYS A 47 -9.88 22.59 16.00
C CYS A 47 -9.51 23.89 15.30
N ASP A 48 -8.65 24.67 15.91
CA ASP A 48 -8.13 25.94 15.39
C ASP A 48 -6.70 25.82 14.84
N GLU A 49 -6.12 24.60 14.89
CA GLU A 49 -4.76 24.35 14.46
C GLU A 49 -4.54 24.66 12.97
N SER A 50 -3.47 25.41 12.70
CA SER A 50 -3.03 25.74 11.33
C SER A 50 -1.73 25.01 11.03
N ILE A 51 -1.79 24.05 10.11
CA ILE A 51 -0.64 23.27 9.70
C ILE A 51 0.05 24.01 8.55
N ASP A 52 1.31 24.40 8.77
CA ASP A 52 2.14 25.11 7.79
C ASP A 52 3.42 24.31 7.47
N VAL A 53 3.22 23.05 7.14
CA VAL A 53 4.27 22.12 6.72
C VAL A 53 4.18 21.92 5.22
N ASP A 54 5.31 22.05 4.51
CA ASP A 54 5.37 21.71 3.09
C ASP A 54 5.36 20.18 2.93
N LEU A 55 4.43 19.70 2.12
CA LEU A 55 4.24 18.25 1.92
C LEU A 55 5.46 17.60 1.26
N ARG A 56 6.14 18.28 0.34
CA ARG A 56 7.28 17.71 -0.39
C ARG A 56 8.50 17.59 0.53
N GLU A 57 8.73 18.60 1.37
CA GLU A 57 9.79 18.57 2.37
C GLU A 57 9.53 17.45 3.38
N LEU A 58 8.30 17.31 3.84
CA LEU A 58 7.87 16.24 4.73
C LEU A 58 8.08 14.86 4.09
N GLU A 59 7.65 14.66 2.87
CA GLU A 59 7.84 13.39 2.16
C GLU A 59 9.32 13.06 1.95
N THR A 60 10.15 14.07 1.63
CA THR A 60 11.59 13.89 1.46
C THR A 60 12.26 13.53 2.78
N HIS A 61 11.89 14.21 3.87
CA HIS A 61 12.43 13.92 5.20
C HIS A 61 12.11 12.49 5.64
N ILE A 62 10.84 12.09 5.54
CA ILE A 62 10.40 10.75 5.92
C ILE A 62 11.01 9.67 5.01
N ALA A 63 11.16 9.95 3.71
CA ALA A 63 11.81 9.02 2.79
C ALA A 63 13.27 8.76 3.19
N ASN A 64 14.00 9.78 3.61
CA ASN A 64 15.37 9.65 4.08
C ASN A 64 15.45 8.84 5.39
N GLU A 65 14.57 9.12 6.35
CA GLU A 65 14.52 8.38 7.62
C GLU A 65 14.19 6.89 7.37
N LEU A 66 13.20 6.60 6.51
CA LEU A 66 12.87 5.23 6.13
C LEU A 66 14.05 4.54 5.43
N GLN A 67 14.76 5.24 4.53
CA GLN A 67 15.94 4.67 3.87
C GLN A 67 17.03 4.34 4.90
N HIS A 68 17.27 5.19 5.90
CA HIS A 68 18.22 4.91 6.97
C HIS A 68 17.83 3.66 7.78
N ILE A 69 16.54 3.50 8.09
CA ILE A 69 16.04 2.32 8.80
C ILE A 69 16.23 1.06 7.94
N LEU A 70 15.90 1.13 6.65
CA LEU A 70 16.07 0.03 5.70
C LEU A 70 17.54 -0.37 5.50
N ASP A 71 18.45 0.60 5.52
CA ASP A 71 19.88 0.35 5.40
C ASP A 71 20.48 -0.22 6.71
N ALA A 72 19.93 0.16 7.86
CA ALA A 72 20.38 -0.31 9.18
C ALA A 72 19.86 -1.73 9.51
N CYS A 73 18.71 -2.12 8.97
CA CYS A 73 18.14 -3.43 9.10
C CYS A 73 18.21 -4.18 7.77
N PRO A 74 19.30 -4.90 7.46
CA PRO A 74 19.38 -5.77 6.29
C PRO A 74 18.54 -7.05 6.51
N ALA A 75 17.45 -6.95 7.28
CA ALA A 75 16.50 -8.04 7.45
C ALA A 75 15.77 -8.26 6.12
N GLU A 76 15.62 -9.51 5.77
CA GLU A 76 14.80 -10.03 4.66
C GLU A 76 13.39 -9.43 4.70
N LEU A 77 13.24 -8.20 4.18
CA LEU A 77 11.93 -7.70 3.86
C LEU A 77 11.39 -8.61 2.76
N PRO A 78 10.24 -9.28 2.96
CA PRO A 78 9.60 -10.03 1.89
C PRO A 78 9.48 -9.09 0.70
N SER A 79 9.88 -9.54 -0.47
CA SER A 79 9.79 -8.78 -1.70
C SER A 79 8.30 -8.53 -1.99
N VAL A 80 7.79 -7.42 -1.48
CA VAL A 80 6.36 -7.05 -1.49
C VAL A 80 5.78 -7.03 -2.91
N SER A 81 6.64 -6.85 -3.92
CA SER A 81 6.20 -6.78 -5.32
C SER A 81 5.96 -8.16 -5.97
N GLU A 82 6.75 -9.17 -5.62
CA GLU A 82 6.62 -10.51 -6.22
C GLU A 82 5.56 -11.34 -5.51
N ASP A 83 5.48 -11.27 -4.18
CA ASP A 83 4.45 -11.96 -3.41
C ASP A 83 3.04 -11.43 -3.69
N HIS A 84 2.88 -10.12 -3.90
CA HIS A 84 1.58 -9.55 -4.28
C HIS A 84 1.15 -9.92 -5.70
N ALA A 85 2.09 -9.95 -6.65
CA ALA A 85 1.78 -10.39 -8.01
C ALA A 85 1.41 -11.88 -8.03
N GLN A 86 2.13 -12.70 -7.27
CA GLN A 86 1.86 -14.12 -7.14
C GLN A 86 0.55 -14.39 -6.38
N ALA A 87 0.30 -13.71 -5.26
CA ALA A 87 -0.94 -13.82 -4.51
C ALA A 87 -2.15 -13.38 -5.35
N LYS A 88 -2.01 -12.32 -6.15
CA LYS A 88 -3.05 -11.89 -7.09
C LYS A 88 -3.30 -12.91 -8.19
N ALA A 89 -2.25 -13.48 -8.76
CA ALA A 89 -2.37 -14.53 -9.79
C ALA A 89 -3.06 -15.79 -9.23
N VAL A 90 -2.71 -16.22 -8.02
CA VAL A 90 -3.37 -17.33 -7.33
C VAL A 90 -4.85 -17.03 -7.10
N LEU A 91 -5.19 -15.84 -6.61
CA LEU A 91 -6.58 -15.42 -6.38
C LEU A 91 -7.39 -15.40 -7.69
N GLU A 92 -6.81 -14.94 -8.79
CA GLU A 92 -7.47 -14.95 -10.10
C GLU A 92 -7.74 -16.37 -10.62
N ILE A 93 -6.82 -17.30 -10.35
CA ILE A 93 -7.01 -18.73 -10.69
C ILE A 93 -8.10 -19.35 -9.83
N GLU A 94 -8.15 -19.08 -8.54
CA GLU A 94 -9.19 -19.55 -7.63
C GLU A 94 -10.58 -19.06 -8.06
N GLN A 95 -10.71 -17.79 -8.43
CA GLN A 95 -11.96 -17.26 -8.97
C GLN A 95 -12.40 -17.92 -10.29
N LYS A 96 -11.45 -18.33 -11.15
CA LYS A 96 -11.76 -19.08 -12.37
C LYS A 96 -12.24 -20.50 -12.05
N ILE A 97 -11.60 -21.16 -11.09
CA ILE A 97 -12.02 -22.49 -10.63
C ILE A 97 -13.44 -22.43 -10.06
N ASP A 98 -13.75 -21.47 -9.19
CA ASP A 98 -15.09 -21.30 -8.60
C ASP A 98 -16.17 -21.11 -9.69
N ARG A 99 -15.88 -20.31 -10.71
CA ARG A 99 -16.83 -20.13 -11.84
C ARG A 99 -17.06 -21.42 -12.62
N LEU A 100 -16.00 -22.21 -12.84
CA LEU A 100 -16.11 -23.48 -13.55
C LEU A 100 -16.84 -24.54 -12.71
N VAL A 101 -16.63 -24.57 -11.39
CA VAL A 101 -17.35 -25.45 -10.46
C VAL A 101 -18.83 -25.12 -10.46
N ASN A 102 -19.19 -23.83 -10.43
CA ASN A 102 -20.60 -23.40 -10.50
C ASN A 102 -21.23 -23.77 -11.85
N ALA A 103 -20.48 -23.64 -12.95
CA ALA A 103 -20.95 -24.03 -14.30
C ALA A 103 -21.13 -25.55 -14.41
N LEU A 104 -20.40 -26.36 -13.66
CA LEU A 104 -20.53 -27.82 -13.64
C LEU A 104 -21.91 -28.27 -13.16
N ALA A 105 -22.51 -27.54 -12.20
CA ALA A 105 -23.82 -27.87 -11.64
C ALA A 105 -24.97 -27.73 -12.66
N GLU A 106 -24.76 -26.96 -13.73
CA GLU A 106 -25.78 -26.67 -14.76
C GLU A 106 -25.47 -27.34 -16.13
N SER A 107 -24.42 -28.18 -16.19
CA SER A 107 -23.86 -28.67 -17.43
C SER A 107 -24.36 -30.07 -17.80
N SER A 108 -24.42 -30.38 -19.12
CA SER A 108 -24.67 -31.71 -19.64
C SER A 108 -23.44 -32.63 -19.50
N ASP A 109 -23.64 -33.95 -19.49
CA ASP A 109 -22.59 -34.97 -19.26
C ASP A 109 -21.33 -34.79 -20.12
N VAL A 110 -21.47 -34.33 -21.36
CA VAL A 110 -20.32 -34.09 -22.26
C VAL A 110 -19.53 -32.84 -21.83
N ALA A 111 -20.21 -31.80 -21.37
CA ALA A 111 -19.57 -30.57 -20.90
C ALA A 111 -18.83 -30.79 -19.57
N VAL A 112 -19.33 -31.67 -18.71
CA VAL A 112 -18.73 -32.03 -17.42
C VAL A 112 -17.29 -32.52 -17.61
N VAL A 113 -17.04 -33.42 -18.58
CA VAL A 113 -15.69 -33.94 -18.85
C VAL A 113 -14.71 -32.83 -19.27
N TYR A 114 -15.20 -31.86 -20.06
CA TYR A 114 -14.37 -30.76 -20.55
C TYR A 114 -14.05 -29.76 -19.42
N ILE A 115 -15.05 -29.43 -18.62
CA ILE A 115 -14.90 -28.50 -17.45
C ILE A 115 -13.98 -29.13 -16.39
N SER A 116 -14.11 -30.44 -16.13
CA SER A 116 -13.22 -31.14 -15.18
C SER A 116 -11.75 -31.05 -15.59
N LYS A 117 -11.44 -31.26 -16.88
CA LYS A 117 -10.09 -31.11 -17.40
C LYS A 117 -9.55 -29.69 -17.29
N MET A 118 -10.41 -28.67 -17.45
CA MET A 118 -10.01 -27.27 -17.26
C MET A 118 -9.70 -26.97 -15.80
N ILE A 119 -10.49 -27.50 -14.88
CA ILE A 119 -10.27 -27.37 -13.43
C ILE A 119 -8.94 -28.03 -13.03
N GLU A 120 -8.67 -29.26 -13.51
CA GLU A 120 -7.39 -29.95 -13.26
C GLU A 120 -6.19 -29.13 -13.76
N LYS A 121 -6.29 -28.53 -14.94
CA LYS A 121 -5.25 -27.67 -15.50
C LYS A 121 -5.01 -26.43 -14.64
N LEU A 122 -6.08 -25.78 -14.17
CA LEU A 122 -5.98 -24.60 -13.31
C LEU A 122 -5.41 -24.96 -11.93
N HIS A 123 -5.73 -26.13 -11.38
CA HIS A 123 -5.11 -26.61 -10.14
C HIS A 123 -3.60 -26.84 -10.32
N ALA A 124 -3.17 -27.44 -11.43
CA ALA A 124 -1.75 -27.64 -11.71
C ALA A 124 -1.01 -26.31 -11.88
N GLU A 125 -1.63 -25.32 -12.55
CA GLU A 125 -1.08 -23.98 -12.71
C GLU A 125 -0.97 -23.25 -11.35
N ARG A 126 -1.97 -23.37 -10.49
CA ARG A 126 -1.94 -22.86 -9.11
C ARG A 126 -0.82 -23.49 -8.28
N GLU A 127 -0.65 -24.82 -8.34
CA GLU A 127 0.42 -25.53 -7.66
C GLU A 127 1.79 -25.10 -8.17
N GLN A 128 1.98 -24.96 -9.46
CA GLN A 128 3.21 -24.42 -10.01
C GLN A 128 3.54 -23.03 -9.48
N LEU A 129 2.56 -22.14 -9.40
CA LEU A 129 2.74 -20.81 -8.82
C LEU A 129 3.09 -20.87 -7.34
N LEU A 130 2.49 -21.77 -6.57
CA LEU A 130 2.77 -21.97 -5.15
C LEU A 130 4.14 -22.61 -4.90
N HIS A 131 4.60 -23.50 -5.80
CA HIS A 131 5.90 -24.15 -5.71
C HIS A 131 7.03 -23.36 -6.35
N THR A 132 6.72 -22.36 -7.18
CA THR A 132 7.69 -21.42 -7.70
C THR A 132 7.94 -20.33 -6.63
N THR A 133 8.31 -20.75 -5.42
CA THR A 133 9.10 -19.89 -4.54
C THR A 133 10.40 -19.67 -5.28
N PRO A 134 10.76 -18.44 -5.66
CA PRO A 134 12.11 -18.19 -6.11
C PRO A 134 13.03 -18.34 -4.91
N HIS A 135 13.53 -19.57 -4.69
CA HIS A 135 14.80 -19.81 -4.01
C HIS A 135 15.90 -19.33 -4.94
N SER A 136 15.77 -18.10 -5.41
CA SER A 136 16.80 -17.42 -6.14
C SER A 136 17.58 -16.59 -5.15
N ALA A 137 18.74 -17.17 -4.80
CA ALA A 137 19.90 -16.52 -4.22
C ALA A 137 19.65 -15.07 -3.78
N SER A 138 19.61 -14.85 -2.48
CA SER A 138 19.64 -13.56 -1.80
C SER A 138 20.79 -12.68 -2.36
N GLN A 139 20.57 -12.10 -3.52
CA GLN A 139 21.15 -10.81 -3.81
C GLN A 139 20.37 -9.84 -2.96
N SER A 140 20.94 -9.43 -1.84
CA SER A 140 20.46 -8.36 -0.99
C SER A 140 20.37 -7.10 -1.85
N ARG A 141 19.26 -6.98 -2.59
CA ARG A 141 18.90 -5.73 -3.26
C ARG A 141 18.53 -4.79 -2.15
N ARG A 142 19.45 -3.88 -1.83
CA ARG A 142 19.13 -2.73 -1.00
C ARG A 142 17.92 -2.05 -1.62
N LEU A 143 16.84 -2.03 -0.89
CA LEU A 143 15.59 -1.43 -1.33
C LEU A 143 15.83 0.10 -1.36
N ASP A 144 15.84 0.68 -2.56
CA ASP A 144 15.93 2.12 -2.73
C ASP A 144 14.51 2.70 -2.62
N PHE A 145 14.14 3.15 -1.42
CA PHE A 145 12.83 3.73 -1.16
C PHE A 145 12.49 4.89 -2.10
N SER A 146 13.49 5.67 -2.52
CA SER A 146 13.28 6.81 -3.41
C SER A 146 12.75 6.38 -4.78
N ARG A 147 13.15 5.19 -5.26
CA ARG A 147 12.75 4.62 -6.55
C ARG A 147 11.51 3.76 -6.50
N SER A 148 11.03 3.43 -5.32
CA SER A 148 9.83 2.63 -5.15
C SER A 148 8.58 3.31 -5.73
N ALA A 149 7.64 2.50 -6.24
CA ALA A 149 6.37 2.99 -6.74
C ALA A 149 5.54 3.64 -5.63
N PHE A 150 4.57 4.49 -6.00
CA PHE A 150 3.75 5.23 -5.05
C PHE A 150 3.03 4.32 -4.03
N ASP A 151 2.42 3.24 -4.51
CA ASP A 151 1.68 2.30 -3.66
C ASP A 151 2.63 1.50 -2.76
N GLU A 152 3.82 1.18 -3.25
CA GLU A 152 4.87 0.51 -2.50
C GLU A 152 5.41 1.41 -1.37
N LYS A 153 5.70 2.69 -1.64
CA LYS A 153 6.05 3.68 -0.62
C LYS A 153 5.02 3.76 0.49
N LYS A 154 3.75 3.74 0.11
CA LYS A 154 2.64 3.78 1.06
C LYS A 154 2.59 2.55 1.96
N LEU A 155 2.82 1.36 1.40
CA LEU A 155 2.85 0.11 2.15
C LEU A 155 4.04 0.08 3.11
N ILE A 156 5.24 0.41 2.63
CA ILE A 156 6.45 0.47 3.46
C ILE A 156 6.27 1.48 4.59
N ALA A 157 5.78 2.69 4.30
CA ALA A 157 5.55 3.69 5.32
C ALA A 157 4.53 3.22 6.38
N ALA A 158 3.45 2.55 5.96
CA ALA A 158 2.46 2.00 6.87
C ALA A 158 2.99 0.85 7.72
N GLU A 159 4.04 0.15 7.27
CA GLU A 159 4.68 -0.93 8.03
C GLU A 159 5.53 -0.36 9.18
N PHE A 160 6.30 0.69 8.93
CA PHE A 160 7.24 1.24 9.92
C PHE A 160 6.66 2.37 10.76
N ILE A 161 5.72 3.16 10.22
CA ILE A 161 5.18 4.34 10.87
C ILE A 161 3.80 4.05 11.43
N GLU A 162 3.61 4.29 12.73
CA GLU A 162 2.29 4.23 13.36
C GLU A 162 1.46 5.45 12.98
N ARG A 163 2.01 6.65 13.16
CA ARG A 163 1.39 7.92 12.80
C ARG A 163 2.40 9.05 12.75
N ILE A 164 2.05 10.13 12.08
CA ILE A 164 2.83 11.36 11.98
C ILE A 164 1.95 12.48 12.53
N GLU A 165 2.39 13.09 13.63
CA GLU A 165 1.68 14.18 14.27
C GLU A 165 2.22 15.52 13.80
N LEU A 166 1.32 16.41 13.41
CA LEU A 166 1.63 17.73 12.90
C LEU A 166 1.09 18.80 13.84
N ASP A 167 1.96 19.76 14.18
CA ASP A 167 1.70 20.89 15.07
C ASP A 167 2.31 22.17 14.48
N GLY A 168 1.48 23.03 13.89
CA GLY A 168 1.98 24.21 13.17
C GLY A 168 2.97 23.82 12.08
N ASN A 169 4.25 24.07 12.31
CA ASN A 169 5.37 23.70 11.46
C ASN A 169 6.21 22.53 12.03
N HIS A 170 5.81 21.96 13.18
CA HIS A 170 6.51 20.85 13.79
C HIS A 170 5.94 19.50 13.31
N VAL A 171 6.86 18.54 13.16
CA VAL A 171 6.56 17.18 12.73
C VAL A 171 7.11 16.21 13.77
N ASN A 172 6.26 15.34 14.30
CA ASN A 172 6.64 14.25 15.19
C ASN A 172 6.26 12.92 14.55
N ILE A 173 7.26 12.07 14.29
CA ILE A 173 7.06 10.75 13.67
C ILE A 173 7.03 9.71 14.78
N ILE A 174 5.96 8.94 14.85
CA ILE A 174 5.81 7.85 15.80
C ILE A 174 5.99 6.55 15.03
N TRP A 175 7.11 5.89 15.34
CA TRP A 175 7.48 4.62 14.72
C TRP A 175 6.77 3.46 15.42
N LYS A 176 6.51 2.41 14.68
CA LYS A 176 6.03 1.14 15.26
C LYS A 176 7.18 0.44 15.99
N ALA A 177 6.86 -0.16 17.13
CA ALA A 177 7.81 -0.95 17.92
C ALA A 177 8.01 -2.35 17.32
#